data_0835ba0c149e2e842f880ffce67a0926
#
_entry.id   0835ba0c149e2e842f880ffce67a0926
#
_cell.length_a   1.000
_cell.length_b   1.000
_cell.length_c   1.000
_cell.angle_alpha   90.00
_cell.angle_beta   90.00
_cell.angle_gamma   90.00
#
_symmetry.space_group_name_H-M   'P 1'
#
loop_
_entity.id
_entity.type
_entity.pdbx_description
1 polymer ?
#
loop_
_entity_poly.entity_id
_entity_poly.type
_entity_poly.pdbx_seq_one_letter_code
_entity_poly.pdbx_strand_id
1 'polypeptide(L)'
;MGEIALRRFFLAVFCALALSLSALAADAALPSLEAAVNVREDGVCEVTMTAEVDFSAAQDSLLIPLGTDARDITLVAGWSYETVLQDGVTCLKLSNPAGFSGKQQFTCSYTLPCRAAEAADGQQFRLSLPETGWDYAIDSYTLTMTFPAQVTNAPEWTSGYYGDVVDNYLDIRTQENTVTAKSTAAMRDHETLTVAVQFPADTFNLRDQPGKTAGFDRIAFLVLLAAAVAFWFLRLRSGLILPRAQQTIGMESTAGEIPCQLLGEAPDAAGMIVHWGNLGYLTVRMSRGRVILYKRMEMGNERKPSERRFFAALFRAGASCEAGGLRYQAAVREMQAPILTGWRRRMFTGGNPLVLRLLGAAAGLFASLLTFDRLLPATGSRWVWLPVLTALGTAACVLVQRGVGSLFRRRRALALALGGLSAIALVIFGVLAGSLPYQLLSLLLQVFCAGTTLFGGRRTSAGEERLRRLLGLRRYLCRADSASLQRLTLQDPQYFYRMLPFAEEMGVGGRFVRCAAGLELEPCLWLEGAAPRRAGDFFARYAAVCARLRGEDGRASAVPRRPAPRPAARTASRPAPQRRTPPFAAPEPQRPPMRPHRREEYDPDEV
;
A
#
# COMPACT_ATOMS: atom_id res chain seq x y z
N MET A 1 20.35 -40.67 7.58
CA MET A 1 21.31 -40.77 8.71
C MET A 1 22.04 -39.46 9.05
N GLY A 2 22.09 -38.47 8.17
CA GLY A 2 22.78 -37.19 8.43
C GLY A 2 22.05 -36.19 9.36
N GLU A 3 20.73 -36.13 9.32
CA GLU A 3 19.96 -35.14 10.11
C GLU A 3 19.90 -35.42 11.62
N ILE A 4 19.88 -36.70 11.99
CA ILE A 4 19.83 -37.10 13.41
C ILE A 4 21.21 -36.88 14.07
N ALA A 5 22.29 -37.05 13.31
CA ALA A 5 23.64 -36.78 13.78
C ALA A 5 23.88 -35.29 13.99
N LEU A 6 23.36 -34.45 13.08
CA LEU A 6 23.49 -33.00 13.17
C LEU A 6 22.69 -32.42 14.35
N ARG A 7 21.48 -32.88 14.60
CA ARG A 7 20.67 -32.51 15.78
C ARG A 7 21.33 -32.92 17.09
N ARG A 8 21.93 -34.12 17.14
CA ARG A 8 22.68 -34.58 18.33
C ARG A 8 23.95 -33.79 18.57
N PHE A 9 24.62 -33.36 17.50
CA PHE A 9 25.77 -32.48 17.60
C PHE A 9 25.40 -31.09 18.13
N PHE A 10 24.36 -30.45 17.61
CA PHE A 10 23.87 -29.16 18.13
C PHE A 10 23.35 -29.28 19.57
N LEU A 11 22.68 -30.37 19.94
CA LEU A 11 22.22 -30.58 21.30
C LEU A 11 23.42 -30.80 22.26
N ALA A 12 24.45 -31.53 21.86
CA ALA A 12 25.66 -31.74 22.65
C ALA A 12 26.47 -30.45 22.81
N VAL A 13 26.58 -29.63 21.77
CA VAL A 13 27.24 -28.31 21.84
C VAL A 13 26.44 -27.36 22.72
N PHE A 14 25.10 -27.37 22.63
CA PHE A 14 24.23 -26.57 23.49
C PHE A 14 24.31 -26.99 24.96
N CYS A 15 24.34 -28.32 25.26
CA CYS A 15 24.54 -28.83 26.62
C CYS A 15 25.96 -28.55 27.14
N ALA A 16 26.99 -28.61 26.29
CA ALA A 16 28.34 -28.27 26.70
C ALA A 16 28.51 -26.77 27.00
N LEU A 17 27.86 -25.89 26.23
CA LEU A 17 27.79 -24.45 26.53
C LEU A 17 26.99 -24.16 27.82
N ALA A 18 25.92 -24.90 28.07
CA ALA A 18 25.10 -24.72 29.28
C ALA A 18 25.83 -25.22 30.55
N LEU A 19 26.67 -26.24 30.43
CA LEU A 19 27.46 -26.78 31.55
C LEU A 19 28.72 -25.93 31.88
N SER A 20 29.18 -25.07 30.97
CA SER A 20 30.32 -24.18 31.24
C SER A 20 29.93 -22.89 32.01
N LEU A 21 28.62 -22.63 32.20
CA LEU A 21 28.14 -21.46 32.95
C LEU A 21 27.84 -21.70 34.45
N SER A 22 28.01 -22.92 34.96
CA SER A 22 27.61 -23.26 36.32
C SER A 22 28.78 -23.37 37.35
N ALA A 23 29.93 -22.77 37.09
CA ALA A 23 31.08 -22.83 38.01
C ALA A 23 31.69 -21.44 38.27
N LEU A 24 30.89 -20.55 38.88
CA LEU A 24 31.42 -19.33 39.53
C LEU A 24 30.63 -19.11 40.82
N ALA A 25 30.72 -20.06 41.75
CA ALA A 25 30.35 -19.83 43.12
C ALA A 25 31.46 -18.95 43.74
N ALA A 26 31.06 -17.79 44.16
CA ALA A 26 31.96 -16.70 44.43
C ALA A 26 32.42 -16.63 45.87
N ASP A 27 33.70 -16.50 46.04
CA ASP A 27 34.32 -16.07 47.30
C ASP A 27 34.46 -14.53 47.31
N ALA A 28 33.33 -13.79 47.19
CA ALA A 28 33.30 -12.33 47.35
C ALA A 28 32.09 -11.91 48.13
N ALA A 29 32.22 -10.86 48.93
CA ALA A 29 31.11 -10.21 49.66
C ALA A 29 30.86 -8.80 49.10
N LEU A 30 29.63 -8.29 49.24
CA LEU A 30 29.26 -6.95 48.83
C LEU A 30 28.90 -6.10 50.07
N PRO A 31 29.88 -5.48 50.75
CA PRO A 31 29.66 -4.71 52.00
C PRO A 31 28.73 -3.54 51.79
N SER A 32 28.79 -2.86 50.64
CA SER A 32 27.88 -1.76 50.31
C SER A 32 27.55 -1.67 48.85
N LEU A 33 26.28 -1.33 48.59
CA LEU A 33 25.78 -0.99 47.28
C LEU A 33 24.98 0.32 47.39
N GLU A 34 25.44 1.35 46.69
CA GLU A 34 24.77 2.64 46.65
C GLU A 34 24.31 2.90 45.22
N ALA A 35 23.03 3.22 45.04
CA ALA A 35 22.46 3.58 43.75
C ALA A 35 21.76 4.95 43.82
N ALA A 36 22.17 5.87 42.99
CA ALA A 36 21.50 7.15 42.75
C ALA A 36 20.79 7.13 41.39
N VAL A 37 19.50 7.39 41.39
CA VAL A 37 18.65 7.39 40.22
C VAL A 37 18.06 8.77 40.02
N ASN A 38 18.38 9.42 38.92
CA ASN A 38 17.75 10.65 38.46
C ASN A 38 16.70 10.33 37.40
N VAL A 39 15.43 10.54 37.72
CA VAL A 39 14.32 10.27 36.80
C VAL A 39 13.98 11.55 36.06
N ARG A 40 14.10 11.48 34.71
CA ARG A 40 13.83 12.60 33.82
C ARG A 40 12.34 12.78 33.58
N GLU A 41 11.95 13.92 32.99
CA GLU A 41 10.55 14.19 32.58
C GLU A 41 10.01 13.19 31.53
N ASP A 42 10.88 12.56 30.74
CA ASP A 42 10.51 11.50 29.80
C ASP A 42 10.43 10.10 30.46
N GLY A 43 10.61 10.02 31.76
CA GLY A 43 10.59 8.79 32.55
C GLY A 43 11.84 7.92 32.40
N VAL A 44 12.84 8.37 31.63
CA VAL A 44 14.16 7.70 31.53
C VAL A 44 14.91 7.89 32.86
N CYS A 45 15.57 6.82 33.29
CA CYS A 45 16.34 6.84 34.53
C CYS A 45 17.85 6.92 34.22
N GLU A 46 18.52 7.93 34.74
CA GLU A 46 19.97 8.04 34.78
C GLU A 46 20.43 7.45 36.10
N VAL A 47 21.13 6.33 36.04
CA VAL A 47 21.56 5.58 37.23
C VAL A 47 23.06 5.72 37.42
N THR A 48 23.47 6.08 38.64
CA THR A 48 24.85 6.00 39.07
C THR A 48 24.92 5.00 40.22
N MET A 49 25.65 3.92 40.04
CA MET A 49 25.77 2.83 40.98
C MET A 49 27.22 2.70 41.45
N THR A 50 27.39 2.62 42.75
CA THR A 50 28.68 2.40 43.40
C THR A 50 28.58 1.13 44.25
N ALA A 51 29.40 0.14 43.93
CA ALA A 51 29.50 -1.13 44.63
C ALA A 51 30.87 -1.27 45.29
N GLU A 52 30.91 -1.57 46.60
CA GLU A 52 32.10 -2.01 47.29
C GLU A 52 32.08 -3.54 47.39
N VAL A 53 33.05 -4.17 46.77
CA VAL A 53 33.20 -5.64 46.74
C VAL A 53 34.46 -6.04 47.47
N ASP A 54 34.36 -6.98 48.42
CA ASP A 54 35.50 -7.55 49.12
C ASP A 54 35.77 -8.97 48.62
N PHE A 55 36.88 -9.14 47.91
CA PHE A 55 37.30 -10.40 47.31
C PHE A 55 38.17 -11.19 48.30
N SER A 56 37.62 -12.27 48.84
CA SER A 56 38.38 -13.20 49.70
C SER A 56 39.40 -14.06 48.94
N ALA A 57 39.17 -14.27 47.66
CA ALA A 57 40.09 -14.92 46.73
C ALA A 57 40.22 -14.09 45.45
N ALA A 58 41.38 -14.21 44.76
CA ALA A 58 41.57 -13.50 43.49
C ALA A 58 40.61 -14.01 42.42
N GLN A 59 39.86 -13.09 41.80
CA GLN A 59 38.91 -13.38 40.74
C GLN A 59 39.27 -12.61 39.47
N ASP A 60 39.22 -13.28 38.32
CA ASP A 60 39.57 -12.67 37.04
C ASP A 60 38.47 -11.82 36.44
N SER A 61 37.24 -11.99 36.93
CA SER A 61 36.06 -11.23 36.42
C SER A 61 35.01 -10.98 37.51
N LEU A 62 34.28 -9.87 37.38
CA LEU A 62 33.11 -9.51 38.19
C LEU A 62 31.96 -9.21 37.26
N LEU A 63 30.76 -9.73 37.58
CA LEU A 63 29.53 -9.46 36.87
C LEU A 63 28.66 -8.48 37.69
N ILE A 64 28.30 -7.36 37.08
CA ILE A 64 27.48 -6.31 37.70
C ILE A 64 26.14 -6.25 36.93
N PRO A 65 25.00 -6.62 37.52
CA PRO A 65 23.70 -6.50 36.91
C PRO A 65 23.27 -5.02 36.87
N LEU A 66 22.92 -4.51 35.67
CA LEU A 66 22.54 -3.11 35.48
C LEU A 66 21.02 -2.94 35.35
N GLY A 67 20.34 -3.88 34.70
CA GLY A 67 18.91 -3.82 34.45
C GLY A 67 18.54 -4.09 32.99
N THR A 68 17.26 -4.34 32.73
CA THR A 68 16.76 -4.60 31.38
C THR A 68 16.91 -3.38 30.48
N ASP A 69 17.53 -3.57 29.33
CA ASP A 69 17.78 -2.53 28.31
C ASP A 69 18.66 -1.35 28.79
N ALA A 70 19.60 -1.58 29.72
CA ALA A 70 20.57 -0.57 30.12
C ALA A 70 21.44 -0.12 28.95
N ARG A 71 21.65 1.20 28.81
CA ARG A 71 22.38 1.86 27.72
C ARG A 71 23.35 2.91 28.25
N ASP A 72 24.17 3.46 27.35
CA ASP A 72 25.10 4.57 27.65
C ASP A 72 26.00 4.27 28.86
N ILE A 73 26.48 3.04 28.96
CA ILE A 73 27.22 2.52 30.11
C ILE A 73 28.62 3.15 30.13
N THR A 74 28.95 3.79 31.24
CA THR A 74 30.27 4.36 31.49
C THR A 74 30.81 3.88 32.84
N LEU A 75 32.08 3.49 32.88
CA LEU A 75 32.79 3.06 34.08
C LEU A 75 33.81 4.14 34.49
N VAL A 76 33.80 4.54 35.77
CA VAL A 76 34.70 5.59 36.27
C VAL A 76 36.14 5.11 36.41
N ALA A 77 36.39 3.81 36.63
CA ALA A 77 37.72 3.23 36.75
C ALA A 77 38.19 2.62 35.44
N GLY A 78 39.49 2.65 35.17
CA GLY A 78 40.10 2.18 33.92
C GLY A 78 40.15 0.66 33.69
N TRP A 79 39.13 -0.08 34.14
CA TRP A 79 38.97 -1.51 33.97
C TRP A 79 38.43 -1.82 32.57
N SER A 80 38.89 -2.93 31.98
CA SER A 80 38.30 -3.44 30.76
C SER A 80 36.93 -4.07 31.08
N TYR A 81 35.92 -3.75 30.28
CA TYR A 81 34.55 -4.29 30.49
C TYR A 81 33.93 -4.73 29.17
N GLU A 82 33.05 -5.69 29.28
CA GLU A 82 32.19 -6.18 28.21
C GLU A 82 30.71 -6.17 28.68
N THR A 83 29.81 -5.79 27.79
CA THR A 83 28.37 -5.85 28.06
C THR A 83 27.84 -7.22 27.67
N VAL A 84 27.25 -7.94 28.62
CA VAL A 84 26.71 -9.29 28.43
C VAL A 84 25.21 -9.26 28.77
N LEU A 85 24.41 -10.03 28.04
CA LEU A 85 23.01 -10.26 28.35
C LEU A 85 22.88 -11.58 29.12
N GLN A 86 22.46 -11.54 30.38
CA GLN A 86 22.21 -12.71 31.21
C GLN A 86 20.77 -12.67 31.75
N ASP A 87 20.01 -13.73 31.54
CA ASP A 87 18.59 -13.85 31.96
C ASP A 87 17.67 -12.69 31.53
N GLY A 88 17.99 -12.07 30.38
CA GLY A 88 17.25 -10.93 29.86
C GLY A 88 17.66 -9.57 30.43
N VAL A 89 18.63 -9.55 31.36
CA VAL A 89 19.16 -8.33 31.98
C VAL A 89 20.52 -8.00 31.38
N THR A 90 20.77 -6.72 31.13
CA THR A 90 22.07 -6.22 30.71
C THR A 90 23.01 -6.22 31.91
N CYS A 91 24.10 -6.96 31.80
CA CYS A 91 25.14 -7.04 32.82
C CYS A 91 26.46 -6.47 32.30
N LEU A 92 27.23 -5.86 33.19
CA LEU A 92 28.59 -5.40 32.92
C LEU A 92 29.57 -6.44 33.47
N LYS A 93 30.29 -7.11 32.57
CA LYS A 93 31.35 -8.03 32.94
C LYS A 93 32.70 -7.28 32.96
N LEU A 94 33.23 -7.07 34.14
CA LEU A 94 34.56 -6.51 34.36
C LEU A 94 35.60 -7.63 34.25
N SER A 95 36.75 -7.33 33.68
CA SER A 95 37.84 -8.28 33.54
C SER A 95 39.15 -7.65 34.02
N ASN A 96 39.88 -8.38 34.89
CA ASN A 96 41.20 -8.01 35.34
C ASN A 96 42.15 -9.20 35.24
N PRO A 97 43.08 -9.23 34.26
CA PRO A 97 43.99 -10.33 34.10
C PRO A 97 44.94 -10.57 35.31
N ALA A 98 45.11 -9.55 36.15
CA ALA A 98 45.90 -9.68 37.38
C ALA A 98 45.06 -10.20 38.58
N GLY A 99 43.74 -10.39 38.37
CA GLY A 99 42.79 -10.75 39.41
C GLY A 99 42.36 -9.57 40.27
N PHE A 100 41.07 -9.54 40.63
CA PHE A 100 40.54 -8.66 41.70
C PHE A 100 40.83 -9.30 43.02
N SER A 101 41.33 -8.55 44.02
CA SER A 101 41.60 -9.04 45.36
C SER A 101 41.40 -7.97 46.40
N GLY A 102 40.98 -8.37 47.60
CA GLY A 102 40.65 -7.44 48.70
C GLY A 102 39.49 -6.49 48.38
N LYS A 103 39.42 -5.40 49.07
CA LYS A 103 38.32 -4.41 48.89
C LYS A 103 38.54 -3.57 47.65
N GLN A 104 37.59 -3.59 46.74
CA GLN A 104 37.52 -2.82 45.52
C GLN A 104 36.24 -2.03 45.42
N GLN A 105 36.32 -0.81 44.91
CA GLN A 105 35.16 0.03 44.66
C GLN A 105 34.94 0.22 43.16
N PHE A 106 33.72 -0.05 42.70
CA PHE A 106 33.34 0.07 41.29
C PHE A 106 32.22 1.10 41.18
N THR A 107 32.41 2.13 40.38
CA THR A 107 31.37 3.13 40.09
C THR A 107 31.05 3.11 38.60
N CYS A 108 29.81 2.86 38.24
CA CYS A 108 29.32 2.92 36.86
C CYS A 108 28.09 3.81 36.75
N SER A 109 27.97 4.46 35.63
CA SER A 109 26.75 5.23 35.28
C SER A 109 26.16 4.68 33.97
N TYR A 110 24.84 4.62 33.91
CA TYR A 110 24.11 4.09 32.78
C TYR A 110 22.69 4.66 32.71
N THR A 111 22.02 4.48 31.60
CA THR A 111 20.61 4.89 31.43
C THR A 111 19.70 3.67 31.34
N LEU A 112 18.56 3.70 32.03
CA LEU A 112 17.48 2.75 31.86
C LEU A 112 16.35 3.39 31.05
N PRO A 113 15.65 2.63 30.18
CA PRO A 113 14.51 3.14 29.45
C PRO A 113 13.42 3.62 30.40
N CYS A 114 12.47 4.41 29.88
CA CYS A 114 11.37 4.94 30.66
C CYS A 114 10.68 3.85 31.49
N ARG A 115 10.54 4.13 32.80
CA ARG A 115 9.93 3.25 33.78
C ARG A 115 8.57 3.81 34.29
N ALA A 116 8.07 4.88 33.67
CA ALA A 116 6.75 5.44 33.96
C ALA A 116 5.71 4.93 32.95
N ALA A 117 4.47 4.77 33.36
CA ALA A 117 3.34 4.35 32.55
C ALA A 117 2.05 5.04 32.99
N GLU A 118 1.08 5.16 32.09
CA GLU A 118 -0.26 5.62 32.41
C GLU A 118 -0.97 4.61 33.34
N ALA A 119 -1.60 5.12 34.39
CA ALA A 119 -2.42 4.37 35.35
C ALA A 119 -3.85 4.95 35.38
N ALA A 120 -4.77 4.27 36.08
CA ALA A 120 -6.18 4.69 36.15
C ALA A 120 -6.34 6.10 36.75
N ASP A 121 -5.53 6.41 37.78
CA ASP A 121 -5.63 7.64 38.59
C ASP A 121 -4.41 8.56 38.39
N GLY A 122 -3.78 8.56 37.23
CA GLY A 122 -2.60 9.37 36.94
C GLY A 122 -1.50 8.58 36.25
N GLN A 123 -0.24 8.77 36.64
CA GLN A 123 0.92 8.07 36.11
C GLN A 123 1.63 7.28 37.22
N GLN A 124 2.06 6.06 36.90
CA GLN A 124 2.80 5.22 37.82
C GLN A 124 4.24 5.04 37.32
N PHE A 125 5.19 5.37 38.19
CA PHE A 125 6.60 5.02 38.01
C PHE A 125 6.88 3.70 38.72
N ARG A 126 7.58 2.76 38.05
CA ARG A 126 7.98 1.48 38.65
C ARG A 126 9.40 1.13 38.22
N LEU A 127 10.28 0.94 39.20
CA LEU A 127 11.67 0.56 38.99
C LEU A 127 12.03 -0.63 39.90
N SER A 128 12.69 -1.61 39.29
CA SER A 128 13.35 -2.69 40.03
C SER A 128 14.86 -2.46 39.93
N LEU A 129 15.52 -2.32 41.12
CA LEU A 129 16.95 -2.11 41.21
C LEU A 129 17.47 -2.62 42.57
N PRO A 130 18.32 -3.65 42.61
CA PRO A 130 18.74 -4.48 41.47
C PRO A 130 17.57 -5.29 40.88
N GLU A 131 17.56 -5.48 39.54
CA GLU A 131 16.42 -6.10 38.85
C GLU A 131 16.44 -7.63 38.93
N THR A 132 17.62 -8.27 38.87
CA THR A 132 17.82 -9.73 39.06
C THR A 132 18.57 -10.08 40.32
N GLY A 133 18.91 -9.05 41.13
CA GLY A 133 19.82 -9.22 42.26
C GLY A 133 21.27 -9.47 41.82
N TRP A 134 22.15 -9.50 42.79
CA TRP A 134 23.56 -9.80 42.63
C TRP A 134 23.83 -11.25 43.05
N ASP A 135 24.86 -11.84 42.50
CA ASP A 135 25.31 -13.20 42.84
C ASP A 135 25.83 -13.26 44.29
N TYR A 136 25.86 -12.10 45.02
CA TYR A 136 26.36 -11.96 46.39
C TYR A 136 25.31 -11.31 47.24
N ALA A 137 25.30 -11.65 48.57
CA ALA A 137 24.53 -10.93 49.53
C ALA A 137 25.07 -9.49 49.69
N ILE A 138 24.17 -8.53 49.88
CA ILE A 138 24.51 -7.11 50.03
C ILE A 138 24.29 -6.73 51.50
N ASP A 139 25.38 -6.39 52.22
CA ASP A 139 25.26 -6.07 53.64
C ASP A 139 24.55 -4.76 53.89
N SER A 140 24.79 -3.74 53.07
CA SER A 140 24.13 -2.44 53.15
C SER A 140 23.74 -1.94 51.77
N TYR A 141 22.46 -1.72 51.55
CA TYR A 141 21.93 -1.15 50.33
C TYR A 141 21.34 0.24 50.55
N THR A 142 21.69 1.21 49.71
CA THR A 142 21.12 2.56 49.73
C THR A 142 20.68 2.95 48.32
N LEU A 143 19.40 3.24 48.17
CA LEU A 143 18.83 3.74 46.90
C LEU A 143 18.30 5.15 47.11
N THR A 144 18.78 6.10 46.30
CA THR A 144 18.29 7.48 46.28
C THR A 144 17.70 7.77 44.91
N MET A 145 16.43 8.14 44.88
CA MET A 145 15.74 8.47 43.62
C MET A 145 15.28 9.92 43.63
N THR A 146 15.59 10.67 42.59
CA THR A 146 15.13 12.05 42.42
C THR A 146 14.16 12.10 41.23
N PHE A 147 12.98 12.66 41.47
CA PHE A 147 11.90 12.75 40.46
C PHE A 147 11.74 14.18 39.92
N PRO A 148 11.16 14.38 38.72
CA PRO A 148 10.90 15.70 38.16
C PRO A 148 9.79 16.46 38.92
N ALA A 149 8.95 15.77 39.72
CA ALA A 149 7.85 16.34 40.48
C ALA A 149 7.89 15.86 41.94
N GLN A 150 7.17 16.59 42.79
CA GLN A 150 7.06 16.27 44.21
C GLN A 150 6.32 14.94 44.41
N VAL A 151 6.85 14.09 45.30
CA VAL A 151 6.25 12.81 45.68
C VAL A 151 5.21 13.05 46.77
N THR A 152 3.94 12.99 46.39
CA THR A 152 2.81 13.24 47.28
C THR A 152 2.27 11.99 47.95
N ASN A 153 2.39 10.84 47.30
CA ASN A 153 1.92 9.55 47.78
C ASN A 153 3.09 8.74 48.35
N ALA A 154 2.84 7.95 49.38
CA ALA A 154 3.84 7.05 49.94
C ALA A 154 4.27 6.03 48.88
N PRO A 155 5.58 5.85 48.63
CA PRO A 155 6.07 4.83 47.73
C PRO A 155 5.71 3.42 48.20
N GLU A 156 5.26 2.58 47.27
CA GLU A 156 5.05 1.15 47.50
C GLU A 156 6.36 0.39 47.22
N TRP A 157 6.77 -0.45 48.17
CA TRP A 157 8.00 -1.21 48.08
C TRP A 157 7.72 -2.70 48.18
N THR A 158 8.36 -3.45 47.33
CA THR A 158 8.36 -4.91 47.39
C THR A 158 9.79 -5.41 47.20
N SER A 159 10.24 -6.28 48.10
CA SER A 159 11.45 -7.05 47.92
C SER A 159 11.09 -8.51 47.67
N GLY A 160 11.84 -9.19 46.82
CA GLY A 160 11.49 -10.55 46.44
C GLY A 160 12.72 -11.41 46.14
N TYR A 161 12.66 -12.65 46.64
CA TYR A 161 13.62 -13.70 46.35
C TYR A 161 12.85 -14.84 45.70
N TYR A 162 13.05 -15.07 44.42
CA TYR A 162 12.35 -16.10 43.61
C TYR A 162 10.81 -16.16 43.84
N GLY A 163 10.18 -14.99 43.93
CA GLY A 163 8.72 -14.88 44.13
C GLY A 163 8.24 -14.70 45.57
N ASP A 164 9.10 -14.86 46.54
CA ASP A 164 8.79 -14.49 47.94
C ASP A 164 8.83 -12.96 48.07
N VAL A 165 7.81 -12.37 48.72
CA VAL A 165 7.74 -10.94 48.97
C VAL A 165 8.00 -10.71 50.44
N VAL A 166 9.12 -10.06 50.76
CA VAL A 166 9.50 -9.65 52.11
C VAL A 166 9.61 -8.14 52.14
N ASP A 167 8.88 -7.48 53.02
CA ASP A 167 8.70 -6.02 52.99
C ASP A 167 9.08 -5.32 54.30
N ASN A 168 9.97 -5.69 55.10
CA ASN A 168 10.14 -5.04 56.41
C ASN A 168 11.58 -4.67 56.81
N TYR A 169 12.51 -4.56 55.87
CA TYR A 169 13.90 -4.22 56.23
C TYR A 169 14.41 -2.93 55.56
N LEU A 170 13.49 -2.04 55.12
CA LEU A 170 13.85 -0.76 54.50
C LEU A 170 13.44 0.41 55.39
N ASP A 171 14.37 1.33 55.65
CA ASP A 171 14.09 2.67 56.19
C ASP A 171 13.89 3.63 55.00
N ILE A 172 12.65 4.09 54.80
CA ILE A 172 12.25 4.90 53.65
C ILE A 172 12.00 6.32 54.11
N ARG A 173 12.65 7.29 53.44
CA ARG A 173 12.51 8.71 53.69
C ARG A 173 12.15 9.42 52.39
N THR A 174 11.06 10.16 52.43
CA THR A 174 10.62 10.99 51.30
C THR A 174 10.79 12.46 51.67
N GLN A 175 11.55 13.20 50.86
CA GLN A 175 11.77 14.63 51.01
C GLN A 175 11.50 15.33 49.68
N GLU A 176 10.40 16.08 49.62
CA GLU A 176 9.97 16.78 48.38
C GLU A 176 9.90 15.85 47.16
N ASN A 177 10.89 15.92 46.27
CA ASN A 177 10.99 15.13 45.05
C ASN A 177 12.00 13.97 45.17
N THR A 178 12.56 13.73 46.35
CA THR A 178 13.59 12.71 46.55
C THR A 178 13.07 11.62 47.50
N VAL A 179 13.28 10.38 47.11
CA VAL A 179 12.98 9.19 47.90
C VAL A 179 14.28 8.46 48.19
N THR A 180 14.60 8.26 49.45
CA THR A 180 15.76 7.49 49.89
C THR A 180 15.30 6.25 50.62
N ALA A 181 15.79 5.09 50.24
CA ALA A 181 15.58 3.81 50.90
C ALA A 181 16.90 3.24 51.33
N LYS A 182 17.02 2.87 52.59
CA LYS A 182 18.21 2.25 53.18
C LYS A 182 17.85 0.91 53.80
N SER A 183 18.63 -0.15 53.51
CA SER A 183 18.42 -1.44 54.15
C SER A 183 18.80 -1.42 55.63
N THR A 184 17.97 -2.01 56.49
CA THR A 184 18.21 -2.20 57.94
C THR A 184 18.78 -3.58 58.23
N ALA A 185 18.75 -4.49 57.24
CA ALA A 185 19.33 -5.82 57.29
C ALA A 185 19.99 -6.12 55.93
N ALA A 186 20.87 -7.13 55.87
CA ALA A 186 21.48 -7.57 54.62
C ALA A 186 20.45 -8.14 53.67
N MET A 187 20.57 -7.76 52.39
CA MET A 187 19.84 -8.37 51.27
C MET A 187 20.51 -9.70 50.87
N ARG A 188 19.70 -10.70 50.57
CA ARG A 188 20.20 -12.00 50.11
C ARG A 188 20.79 -11.92 48.69
N ASP A 189 21.57 -12.90 48.34
CA ASP A 189 21.93 -13.11 46.93
C ASP A 189 20.68 -13.26 46.09
N HIS A 190 20.70 -12.71 44.86
CA HIS A 190 19.59 -12.68 43.91
C HIS A 190 18.30 -12.02 44.38
N GLU A 191 18.33 -11.28 45.49
CA GLU A 191 17.18 -10.54 45.96
C GLU A 191 16.98 -9.25 45.16
N THR A 192 15.74 -9.01 44.72
CA THR A 192 15.34 -7.83 43.95
C THR A 192 14.58 -6.84 44.80
N LEU A 193 14.75 -5.55 44.52
CA LEU A 193 13.99 -4.49 45.15
C LEU A 193 13.21 -3.73 44.10
N THR A 194 11.88 -3.66 44.27
CA THR A 194 11.00 -2.91 43.35
C THR A 194 10.32 -1.78 44.10
N VAL A 195 10.37 -0.60 43.53
CA VAL A 195 9.64 0.59 44.00
C VAL A 195 8.58 0.98 43.00
N ALA A 196 7.38 1.33 43.47
CA ALA A 196 6.32 1.92 42.71
C ALA A 196 5.87 3.25 43.33
N VAL A 197 5.83 4.31 42.55
CA VAL A 197 5.41 5.64 42.98
C VAL A 197 4.31 6.16 42.06
N GLN A 198 3.23 6.67 42.63
CA GLN A 198 2.12 7.26 41.89
C GLN A 198 2.28 8.77 41.80
N PHE A 199 2.07 9.30 40.62
CA PHE A 199 2.15 10.72 40.29
C PHE A 199 0.85 11.21 39.65
N PRO A 200 0.56 12.51 39.72
CA PRO A 200 -0.53 13.13 38.98
C PRO A 200 -0.38 12.90 37.47
N ALA A 201 -1.47 13.00 36.71
CA ALA A 201 -1.44 12.98 35.26
C ALA A 201 -0.51 14.09 34.72
N ASP A 202 0.13 13.84 33.59
CA ASP A 202 1.06 14.76 32.90
C ASP A 202 2.38 15.09 33.67
N THR A 203 2.73 14.34 34.72
CA THR A 203 4.04 14.46 35.41
C THR A 203 5.19 14.01 34.50
N PHE A 204 4.98 12.91 33.77
CA PHE A 204 5.95 12.39 32.79
C PHE A 204 5.47 12.61 31.36
N ASN A 205 6.36 13.06 30.50
CA ASN A 205 6.09 13.16 29.08
C ASN A 205 6.28 11.79 28.40
N LEU A 206 5.24 10.95 28.44
CA LEU A 206 5.30 9.57 27.94
C LEU A 206 5.14 9.44 26.41
N ARG A 207 5.13 10.57 25.67
CA ARG A 207 4.88 10.60 24.21
C ARG A 207 5.93 9.88 23.38
N ASP A 208 7.14 9.73 23.90
CA ASP A 208 8.27 9.14 23.18
C ASP A 208 8.50 7.65 23.44
N GLN A 209 7.64 7.02 24.25
CA GLN A 209 7.80 5.58 24.49
C GLN A 209 7.41 4.77 23.23
N PRO A 210 8.31 3.93 22.70
CA PRO A 210 7.91 2.96 21.69
C PRO A 210 6.90 1.99 22.34
N GLY A 211 5.65 2.02 21.86
CA GLY A 211 4.60 1.14 22.37
C GLY A 211 5.04 -0.33 22.42
N LYS A 212 4.50 -1.12 23.35
CA LYS A 212 4.82 -2.56 23.52
C LYS A 212 4.65 -3.39 22.24
N THR A 213 3.91 -2.87 21.23
CA THR A 213 3.69 -3.47 19.92
C THR A 213 4.83 -3.21 18.93
N ALA A 214 5.72 -2.26 19.21
CA ALA A 214 6.75 -1.80 18.28
C ALA A 214 7.71 -2.92 17.78
N GLY A 215 7.92 -3.96 18.57
CA GLY A 215 8.71 -5.12 18.19
C GLY A 215 7.99 -6.02 17.18
N PHE A 216 6.74 -6.37 17.47
CA PHE A 216 5.93 -7.22 16.59
C PHE A 216 5.68 -6.56 15.24
N ASP A 217 5.33 -5.28 15.22
CA ASP A 217 5.04 -4.53 14.00
C ASP A 217 6.25 -4.42 13.09
N ARG A 218 7.46 -4.25 13.65
CA ARG A 218 8.71 -4.25 12.90
C ARG A 218 8.99 -5.61 12.26
N ILE A 219 8.85 -6.69 13.04
CA ILE A 219 9.05 -8.06 12.55
C ILE A 219 8.01 -8.37 11.47
N ALA A 220 6.72 -8.08 11.70
CA ALA A 220 5.65 -8.29 10.74
C ALA A 220 5.90 -7.53 9.43
N PHE A 221 6.34 -6.27 9.51
CA PHE A 221 6.71 -5.47 8.34
C PHE A 221 7.85 -6.11 7.55
N LEU A 222 8.93 -6.53 8.22
CA LEU A 222 10.09 -7.15 7.56
C LEU A 222 9.75 -8.51 6.93
N VAL A 223 8.91 -9.31 7.60
CA VAL A 223 8.42 -10.58 7.07
C VAL A 223 7.59 -10.37 5.81
N LEU A 224 6.68 -9.38 5.80
CA LEU A 224 5.88 -9.05 4.62
C LEU A 224 6.72 -8.48 3.47
N LEU A 225 7.73 -7.68 3.78
CA LEU A 225 8.72 -7.21 2.80
C LEU A 225 9.43 -8.39 2.16
N ALA A 226 9.97 -9.30 2.96
CA ALA A 226 10.66 -10.50 2.48
C ALA A 226 9.70 -11.40 1.68
N ALA A 227 8.47 -11.60 2.14
CA ALA A 227 7.44 -12.35 1.44
C ALA A 227 7.09 -11.75 0.07
N ALA A 228 6.98 -10.41 -0.02
CA ALA A 228 6.73 -9.72 -1.28
C ALA A 228 7.88 -9.91 -2.29
N VAL A 229 9.13 -9.76 -1.84
CA VAL A 229 10.31 -9.98 -2.67
C VAL A 229 10.44 -11.44 -3.11
N ALA A 230 10.22 -12.38 -2.19
CA ALA A 230 10.25 -13.81 -2.48
C ALA A 230 9.14 -14.20 -3.48
N PHE A 231 7.91 -13.71 -3.28
CA PHE A 231 6.79 -13.95 -4.20
C PHE A 231 7.09 -13.40 -5.60
N TRP A 232 7.64 -12.19 -5.69
CA TRP A 232 8.06 -11.63 -6.97
C TRP A 232 9.12 -12.52 -7.63
N PHE A 233 10.15 -12.90 -6.91
CA PHE A 233 11.25 -13.69 -7.45
C PHE A 233 10.78 -15.06 -7.97
N LEU A 234 9.96 -15.76 -7.20
CA LEU A 234 9.50 -17.12 -7.51
C LEU A 234 8.39 -17.14 -8.58
N ARG A 235 7.47 -16.15 -8.56
CA ARG A 235 6.23 -16.22 -9.34
C ARG A 235 6.10 -15.19 -10.45
N LEU A 236 6.68 -14.00 -10.30
CA LEU A 236 6.47 -12.88 -11.21
C LEU A 236 7.72 -12.45 -11.99
N ARG A 237 8.91 -12.87 -11.57
CA ARG A 237 10.15 -12.49 -12.25
C ARG A 237 10.09 -12.90 -13.73
N SER A 238 10.19 -11.90 -14.61
CA SER A 238 10.36 -12.05 -16.05
C SER A 238 11.75 -11.52 -16.47
N GLY A 239 12.20 -11.88 -17.67
CA GLY A 239 13.43 -11.34 -18.23
C GLY A 239 13.37 -9.81 -18.42
N LEU A 240 14.51 -9.20 -18.66
CA LEU A 240 14.61 -7.77 -18.97
C LEU A 240 13.87 -7.47 -20.28
N ILE A 241 12.82 -6.65 -20.22
CA ILE A 241 11.99 -6.31 -21.38
C ILE A 241 12.54 -5.03 -22.00
N LEU A 242 13.32 -5.16 -23.07
CA LEU A 242 13.82 -4.04 -23.85
C LEU A 242 12.87 -3.76 -25.02
N PRO A 243 12.49 -2.49 -25.28
CA PRO A 243 11.67 -2.13 -26.42
C PRO A 243 12.35 -2.48 -27.75
N ARG A 244 11.64 -3.16 -28.65
CA ARG A 244 12.11 -3.44 -30.02
C ARG A 244 11.58 -2.38 -30.97
N ALA A 245 12.43 -1.80 -31.80
CA ALA A 245 12.00 -0.80 -32.78
C ALA A 245 10.88 -1.32 -33.68
N GLN A 246 9.76 -0.61 -33.73
CA GLN A 246 8.60 -0.95 -34.55
C GLN A 246 7.83 0.31 -34.95
N GLN A 247 7.52 0.47 -36.23
CA GLN A 247 6.80 1.63 -36.78
C GLN A 247 5.35 1.32 -37.11
N THR A 248 5.04 0.05 -37.34
CA THR A 248 3.70 -0.40 -37.75
C THR A 248 3.24 -1.59 -36.90
N ILE A 249 1.94 -1.79 -36.79
CA ILE A 249 1.35 -2.98 -36.19
C ILE A 249 0.83 -3.89 -37.30
N GLY A 250 1.09 -5.20 -37.18
CA GLY A 250 0.53 -6.19 -38.11
C GLY A 250 -1.01 -6.20 -38.07
N MET A 251 -1.63 -6.56 -39.17
CA MET A 251 -3.10 -6.60 -39.37
C MET A 251 -3.86 -7.44 -38.31
N GLU A 252 -3.15 -8.33 -37.63
CA GLU A 252 -3.74 -9.21 -36.58
C GLU A 252 -4.14 -8.50 -35.29
N SER A 253 -3.76 -7.24 -35.09
CA SER A 253 -4.00 -6.53 -33.83
C SER A 253 -5.09 -5.49 -34.02
N THR A 254 -6.08 -5.57 -33.15
CA THR A 254 -7.14 -4.56 -33.00
C THR A 254 -6.73 -3.57 -31.90
N ALA A 255 -6.95 -2.27 -32.13
CA ALA A 255 -6.52 -1.24 -31.18
C ALA A 255 -7.15 -1.44 -29.79
N GLY A 256 -8.43 -1.78 -29.70
CA GLY A 256 -9.11 -2.03 -28.43
C GLY A 256 -8.62 -3.27 -27.66
N GLU A 257 -7.81 -4.14 -28.24
CA GLU A 257 -7.18 -5.27 -27.54
C GLU A 257 -5.83 -4.91 -26.91
N ILE A 258 -5.30 -3.71 -27.18
CA ILE A 258 -4.02 -3.26 -26.63
C ILE A 258 -3.99 -3.27 -25.09
N PRO A 259 -5.03 -2.84 -24.35
CA PRO A 259 -5.05 -2.94 -22.90
C PRO A 259 -4.90 -4.39 -22.40
N CYS A 260 -5.50 -5.37 -23.11
CA CYS A 260 -5.33 -6.79 -22.76
C CYS A 260 -3.88 -7.25 -22.94
N GLN A 261 -3.24 -6.84 -24.04
CA GLN A 261 -1.88 -7.25 -24.41
C GLN A 261 -0.81 -6.53 -23.55
N LEU A 262 -1.01 -5.23 -23.30
CA LEU A 262 -0.05 -4.40 -22.59
C LEU A 262 -0.15 -4.54 -21.08
N LEU A 263 -1.36 -4.48 -20.51
CA LEU A 263 -1.62 -4.38 -19.08
C LEU A 263 -2.33 -5.59 -18.49
N GLY A 264 -2.85 -6.51 -19.31
CA GLY A 264 -3.72 -7.61 -18.88
C GLY A 264 -5.10 -7.14 -18.40
N GLU A 265 -5.54 -5.95 -18.83
CA GLU A 265 -6.82 -5.33 -18.51
C GLU A 265 -7.91 -5.69 -19.53
N ALA A 266 -9.15 -5.29 -19.24
CA ALA A 266 -10.27 -5.51 -20.16
C ALA A 266 -10.06 -4.78 -21.50
N PRO A 267 -10.56 -5.34 -22.64
CA PRO A 267 -10.49 -4.68 -23.93
C PRO A 267 -11.33 -3.40 -23.95
N ASP A 268 -10.91 -2.42 -24.73
CA ASP A 268 -11.67 -1.19 -24.95
C ASP A 268 -12.55 -1.29 -26.18
N ALA A 269 -13.86 -1.20 -25.97
CA ALA A 269 -14.85 -1.24 -27.03
C ALA A 269 -14.71 -0.06 -28.01
N ALA A 270 -14.38 1.15 -27.52
CA ALA A 270 -14.20 2.32 -28.36
C ALA A 270 -13.01 2.14 -29.31
N GLY A 271 -11.88 1.64 -28.80
CA GLY A 271 -10.71 1.34 -29.63
C GLY A 271 -10.99 0.28 -30.68
N MET A 272 -11.84 -0.73 -30.39
CA MET A 272 -12.26 -1.73 -31.37
C MET A 272 -13.14 -1.12 -32.47
N ILE A 273 -14.17 -0.37 -32.08
CA ILE A 273 -15.14 0.25 -33.01
C ILE A 273 -14.44 1.21 -33.96
N VAL A 274 -13.57 2.09 -33.45
CA VAL A 274 -12.81 3.01 -34.30
C VAL A 274 -11.86 2.27 -35.23
N HIS A 275 -11.22 1.22 -34.73
CA HIS A 275 -10.36 0.38 -35.59
C HIS A 275 -11.15 -0.25 -36.73
N TRP A 276 -12.37 -0.76 -36.48
CA TRP A 276 -13.25 -1.29 -37.53
C TRP A 276 -13.73 -0.21 -38.51
N GLY A 277 -13.94 1.03 -37.99
CA GLY A 277 -14.20 2.17 -38.86
C GLY A 277 -13.08 2.43 -39.86
N ASN A 278 -11.82 2.44 -39.38
CA ASN A 278 -10.63 2.58 -40.24
C ASN A 278 -10.48 1.45 -41.27
N LEU A 279 -11.06 0.28 -40.98
CA LEU A 279 -11.08 -0.86 -41.90
C LEU A 279 -12.30 -0.84 -42.85
N GLY A 280 -13.22 0.11 -42.72
CA GLY A 280 -14.38 0.27 -43.58
C GLY A 280 -15.63 -0.53 -43.17
N TYR A 281 -15.62 -1.30 -42.07
CA TYR A 281 -16.79 -2.11 -41.67
C TYR A 281 -17.96 -1.28 -41.17
N LEU A 282 -17.72 -0.08 -40.62
CA LEU A 282 -18.76 0.81 -40.09
C LEU A 282 -18.37 2.27 -40.28
N THR A 283 -19.39 3.14 -40.19
CA THR A 283 -19.21 4.59 -40.04
C THR A 283 -19.82 5.06 -38.74
N VAL A 284 -19.28 6.17 -38.23
CA VAL A 284 -19.70 6.77 -36.98
C VAL A 284 -20.23 8.17 -37.25
N ARG A 285 -21.47 8.44 -36.87
CA ARG A 285 -22.10 9.76 -36.95
C ARG A 285 -22.31 10.32 -35.56
N MET A 286 -21.85 11.55 -35.35
CA MET A 286 -22.18 12.31 -34.15
C MET A 286 -23.24 13.35 -34.47
N SER A 287 -24.47 13.19 -33.90
CA SER A 287 -25.58 14.09 -34.11
C SER A 287 -26.22 14.44 -32.78
N ARG A 288 -26.42 15.76 -32.53
CA ARG A 288 -27.05 16.29 -31.30
C ARG A 288 -26.52 15.67 -30.00
N GLY A 289 -25.21 15.39 -29.96
CA GLY A 289 -24.59 14.79 -28.79
C GLY A 289 -24.77 13.27 -28.67
N ARG A 290 -25.40 12.59 -29.61
CA ARG A 290 -25.48 11.12 -29.69
C ARG A 290 -24.47 10.59 -30.70
N VAL A 291 -23.94 9.43 -30.44
CA VAL A 291 -23.06 8.70 -31.37
C VAL A 291 -23.83 7.49 -31.90
N ILE A 292 -23.99 7.43 -33.20
CA ILE A 292 -24.69 6.34 -33.91
C ILE A 292 -23.68 5.66 -34.81
N LEU A 293 -23.62 4.33 -34.70
CA LEU A 293 -22.81 3.45 -35.53
C LEU A 293 -23.66 2.94 -36.70
N TYR A 294 -23.16 3.03 -37.91
CA TYR A 294 -23.83 2.50 -39.09
C TYR A 294 -22.95 1.40 -39.70
N LYS A 295 -23.53 0.23 -39.86
CA LYS A 295 -22.87 -0.91 -40.52
C LYS A 295 -22.73 -0.64 -42.01
N ARG A 296 -21.55 -0.85 -42.56
CA ARG A 296 -21.25 -0.69 -43.99
C ARG A 296 -21.12 -2.01 -44.70
N MET A 297 -20.43 -2.96 -44.09
CA MET A 297 -20.24 -4.29 -44.62
C MET A 297 -20.29 -5.35 -43.53
N GLU A 298 -20.48 -6.62 -43.91
CA GLU A 298 -20.37 -7.75 -43.00
C GLU A 298 -18.90 -8.04 -42.68
N MET A 299 -18.66 -8.51 -41.46
CA MET A 299 -17.35 -8.90 -41.02
C MET A 299 -17.11 -10.38 -41.36
N GLY A 300 -16.24 -10.66 -42.32
CA GLY A 300 -15.94 -12.00 -42.79
C GLY A 300 -14.95 -12.78 -41.92
N ASN A 301 -14.47 -13.91 -42.47
CA ASN A 301 -13.55 -14.83 -41.78
C ASN A 301 -12.12 -14.30 -41.65
N GLU A 302 -11.80 -13.18 -42.29
CA GLU A 302 -10.52 -12.46 -42.18
C GLU A 302 -10.29 -11.87 -40.77
N ARG A 303 -11.38 -11.76 -39.99
CA ARG A 303 -11.32 -11.23 -38.63
C ARG A 303 -11.51 -12.33 -37.57
N LYS A 304 -10.99 -12.06 -36.37
CA LYS A 304 -11.06 -13.02 -35.26
C LYS A 304 -12.50 -13.37 -34.87
N PRO A 305 -12.79 -14.61 -34.47
CA PRO A 305 -14.14 -15.01 -34.07
C PRO A 305 -14.72 -14.13 -32.95
N SER A 306 -13.88 -13.62 -32.02
CA SER A 306 -14.30 -12.70 -30.95
C SER A 306 -14.76 -11.35 -31.50
N GLU A 307 -14.07 -10.80 -32.49
CA GLU A 307 -14.46 -9.55 -33.14
C GLU A 307 -15.77 -9.70 -33.93
N ARG A 308 -15.91 -10.78 -34.70
CA ARG A 308 -17.14 -11.08 -35.43
C ARG A 308 -18.35 -11.23 -34.51
N ARG A 309 -18.21 -11.93 -33.37
CA ARG A 309 -19.28 -12.06 -32.39
C ARG A 309 -19.68 -10.70 -31.79
N PHE A 310 -18.70 -9.89 -31.44
CA PHE A 310 -19.00 -8.56 -30.90
C PHE A 310 -19.66 -7.65 -31.95
N PHE A 311 -19.16 -7.66 -33.18
CA PHE A 311 -19.75 -6.90 -34.28
C PHE A 311 -21.20 -7.33 -34.57
N ALA A 312 -21.45 -8.65 -34.67
CA ALA A 312 -22.79 -9.20 -34.85
C ALA A 312 -23.72 -8.85 -33.67
N ALA A 313 -23.23 -8.85 -32.43
CA ALA A 313 -24.02 -8.46 -31.25
C ALA A 313 -24.45 -6.98 -31.31
N LEU A 314 -23.55 -6.09 -31.75
CA LEU A 314 -23.87 -4.65 -31.92
C LEU A 314 -25.00 -4.43 -32.94
N PHE A 315 -24.97 -5.15 -34.07
CA PHE A 315 -25.89 -4.96 -35.18
C PHE A 315 -27.00 -6.03 -35.27
N ARG A 316 -27.23 -6.80 -34.21
CA ARG A 316 -28.29 -7.84 -34.19
C ARG A 316 -29.69 -7.32 -34.52
N ALA A 317 -29.98 -6.07 -34.23
CA ALA A 317 -31.30 -5.46 -34.42
C ALA A 317 -31.45 -4.59 -35.68
N GLY A 318 -30.40 -4.54 -36.55
CA GLY A 318 -30.42 -3.74 -37.78
C GLY A 318 -29.07 -3.12 -38.10
N ALA A 319 -29.06 -2.31 -39.17
CA ALA A 319 -27.83 -1.71 -39.68
C ALA A 319 -27.31 -0.53 -38.85
N SER A 320 -27.96 -0.14 -37.78
CA SER A 320 -27.51 0.94 -36.90
C SER A 320 -27.60 0.58 -35.40
N CYS A 321 -26.67 1.14 -34.61
CA CYS A 321 -26.59 0.97 -33.18
C CYS A 321 -26.24 2.30 -32.50
N GLU A 322 -27.03 2.74 -31.51
CA GLU A 322 -26.73 3.93 -30.71
C GLU A 322 -25.74 3.57 -29.59
N ALA A 323 -24.63 4.30 -29.51
CA ALA A 323 -23.66 4.16 -28.44
C ALA A 323 -24.26 4.58 -27.08
N GLY A 324 -23.99 3.82 -26.03
CA GLY A 324 -24.54 4.07 -24.70
C GLY A 324 -25.93 3.48 -24.46
N GLY A 325 -26.62 3.00 -25.49
CA GLY A 325 -27.89 2.30 -25.35
C GLY A 325 -27.75 0.95 -24.65
N LEU A 326 -28.85 0.40 -24.11
CA LEU A 326 -28.86 -0.88 -23.39
C LEU A 326 -28.26 -2.04 -24.22
N ARG A 327 -28.58 -2.09 -25.52
CA ARG A 327 -28.07 -3.12 -26.44
C ARG A 327 -26.56 -3.01 -26.64
N TYR A 328 -26.06 -1.79 -26.80
CA TYR A 328 -24.64 -1.50 -26.91
C TYR A 328 -23.89 -1.96 -25.66
N GLN A 329 -24.42 -1.58 -24.46
CA GLN A 329 -23.82 -1.97 -23.18
C GLN A 329 -23.82 -3.48 -22.97
N ALA A 330 -24.90 -4.18 -23.36
CA ALA A 330 -24.97 -5.63 -23.30
C ALA A 330 -23.91 -6.30 -24.17
N ALA A 331 -23.78 -5.86 -25.44
CA ALA A 331 -22.77 -6.37 -26.36
C ALA A 331 -21.34 -6.13 -25.85
N VAL A 332 -21.07 -4.94 -25.27
CA VAL A 332 -19.75 -4.63 -24.66
C VAL A 332 -19.45 -5.54 -23.48
N ARG A 333 -20.39 -5.77 -22.58
CA ARG A 333 -20.20 -6.68 -21.43
C ARG A 333 -19.96 -8.13 -21.88
N GLU A 334 -20.72 -8.60 -22.87
CA GLU A 334 -20.60 -9.96 -23.41
C GLU A 334 -19.21 -10.21 -24.02
N MET A 335 -18.61 -9.21 -24.67
CA MET A 335 -17.31 -9.38 -25.34
C MET A 335 -16.09 -9.32 -24.42
N GLN A 336 -16.17 -8.61 -23.29
CA GLN A 336 -15.01 -8.31 -22.44
C GLN A 336 -14.33 -9.56 -21.88
N ALA A 337 -15.10 -10.46 -21.27
CA ALA A 337 -14.56 -11.64 -20.60
C ALA A 337 -13.92 -12.65 -21.57
N PRO A 338 -14.53 -13.02 -22.72
CA PRO A 338 -13.92 -13.94 -23.68
C PRO A 338 -12.61 -13.42 -24.27
N ILE A 339 -12.56 -12.14 -24.64
CA ILE A 339 -11.35 -11.52 -25.22
C ILE A 339 -10.24 -11.48 -24.19
N LEU A 340 -10.53 -11.00 -22.98
CA LEU A 340 -9.55 -10.93 -21.90
C LEU A 340 -8.99 -12.31 -21.53
N THR A 341 -9.86 -13.31 -21.40
CA THR A 341 -9.45 -14.69 -21.08
C THR A 341 -8.60 -15.29 -22.20
N GLY A 342 -8.97 -15.07 -23.46
CA GLY A 342 -8.20 -15.52 -24.61
C GLY A 342 -6.79 -14.92 -24.64
N TRP A 343 -6.65 -13.61 -24.38
CA TRP A 343 -5.35 -12.95 -24.30
C TRP A 343 -4.56 -13.37 -23.08
N ARG A 344 -5.20 -13.51 -21.91
CA ARG A 344 -4.51 -13.98 -20.69
C ARG A 344 -3.88 -15.35 -20.87
N ARG A 345 -4.59 -16.30 -21.46
CA ARG A 345 -4.05 -17.65 -21.73
C ARG A 345 -2.85 -17.64 -22.67
N ARG A 346 -2.82 -16.75 -23.66
CA ARG A 346 -1.73 -16.65 -24.64
C ARG A 346 -0.52 -15.88 -24.14
N MET A 347 -0.75 -14.84 -23.32
CA MET A 347 0.28 -13.86 -22.95
C MET A 347 0.90 -14.12 -21.58
N PHE A 348 0.20 -14.80 -20.67
CA PHE A 348 0.63 -14.96 -19.27
C PHE A 348 0.73 -16.44 -18.89
N THR A 349 1.82 -16.81 -18.19
CA THR A 349 2.07 -18.18 -17.71
C THR A 349 1.57 -18.45 -16.31
N GLY A 350 1.13 -17.44 -15.56
CA GLY A 350 0.69 -17.55 -14.18
C GLY A 350 1.24 -16.40 -13.32
N GLY A 351 1.07 -16.55 -12.00
CA GLY A 351 1.40 -15.48 -11.05
C GLY A 351 0.34 -14.39 -11.04
N ASN A 352 -0.48 -14.37 -9.98
CA ASN A 352 -1.49 -13.33 -9.83
C ASN A 352 -0.80 -12.04 -9.33
N PRO A 353 -0.74 -10.96 -10.13
CA PRO A 353 -0.12 -9.70 -9.73
C PRO A 353 -0.85 -9.03 -8.54
N LEU A 354 -2.12 -9.40 -8.31
CA LEU A 354 -2.91 -8.90 -7.19
C LEU A 354 -2.28 -9.31 -5.84
N VAL A 355 -1.76 -10.54 -5.75
CA VAL A 355 -1.15 -11.05 -4.51
C VAL A 355 0.03 -10.18 -4.09
N LEU A 356 0.92 -9.82 -5.04
CA LEU A 356 2.05 -8.94 -4.74
C LEU A 356 1.60 -7.55 -4.29
N ARG A 357 0.56 -7.00 -4.91
CA ARG A 357 -0.01 -5.71 -4.52
C ARG A 357 -0.65 -5.75 -3.14
N LEU A 358 -1.32 -6.85 -2.80
CA LEU A 358 -1.89 -7.06 -1.46
C LEU A 358 -0.81 -7.22 -0.40
N LEU A 359 0.28 -7.96 -0.68
CA LEU A 359 1.42 -8.05 0.22
C LEU A 359 2.06 -6.67 0.46
N GLY A 360 2.22 -5.87 -0.59
CA GLY A 360 2.67 -4.49 -0.44
C GLY A 360 1.72 -3.64 0.42
N ALA A 361 0.41 -3.72 0.19
CA ALA A 361 -0.58 -3.00 0.98
C ALA A 361 -0.58 -3.44 2.45
N ALA A 362 -0.43 -4.74 2.74
CA ALA A 362 -0.30 -5.27 4.08
C ALA A 362 0.97 -4.77 4.79
N ALA A 363 2.12 -4.74 4.09
CA ALA A 363 3.32 -4.11 4.62
C ALA A 363 3.12 -2.61 4.90
N GLY A 364 2.40 -1.91 4.02
CA GLY A 364 2.01 -0.51 4.23
C GLY A 364 1.12 -0.29 5.45
N LEU A 365 0.26 -1.26 5.78
CA LEU A 365 -0.56 -1.23 6.99
C LEU A 365 0.33 -1.24 8.24
N PHE A 366 1.29 -2.15 8.33
CA PHE A 366 2.19 -2.23 9.48
C PHE A 366 3.13 -1.01 9.58
N ALA A 367 3.63 -0.50 8.46
CA ALA A 367 4.40 0.75 8.45
C ALA A 367 3.57 1.95 8.93
N SER A 368 2.29 2.02 8.54
CA SER A 368 1.35 3.06 9.00
C SER A 368 1.02 2.89 10.48
N LEU A 369 0.82 1.66 10.93
CA LEU A 369 0.59 1.35 12.34
C LEU A 369 1.78 1.81 13.20
N LEU A 370 3.02 1.46 12.83
CA LEU A 370 4.24 1.92 13.49
C LEU A 370 4.35 3.45 13.57
N THR A 371 3.90 4.16 12.52
CA THR A 371 3.96 5.62 12.47
C THR A 371 2.92 6.26 13.38
N PHE A 372 1.66 5.82 13.30
CA PHE A 372 0.58 6.45 14.05
C PHE A 372 0.54 5.98 15.50
N ASP A 373 1.08 4.81 15.82
CA ASP A 373 1.28 4.35 17.20
C ASP A 373 2.20 5.29 17.99
N ARG A 374 3.20 5.87 17.30
CA ARG A 374 4.12 6.85 17.90
C ARG A 374 3.58 8.28 17.93
N LEU A 375 2.71 8.65 16.99
CA LEU A 375 2.16 10.00 16.90
C LEU A 375 1.01 10.24 17.86
N LEU A 376 0.25 9.19 18.21
CA LEU A 376 -0.92 9.31 19.04
C LEU A 376 -0.53 9.21 20.54
N PRO A 377 -0.97 10.18 21.36
CA PRO A 377 -0.77 10.11 22.80
C PRO A 377 -1.49 8.89 23.40
N ALA A 378 -1.03 8.40 24.55
CA ALA A 378 -1.59 7.23 25.22
C ALA A 378 -2.94 7.53 25.94
N THR A 379 -3.80 8.32 25.33
CA THR A 379 -5.13 8.70 25.86
C THR A 379 -6.22 7.70 25.46
N GLY A 380 -7.35 7.68 26.16
CA GLY A 380 -8.46 6.77 25.88
C GLY A 380 -9.02 6.85 24.46
N SER A 381 -8.87 7.99 23.77
CA SER A 381 -9.26 8.17 22.36
C SER A 381 -8.34 7.44 21.36
N ARG A 382 -7.16 6.99 21.76
CA ARG A 382 -6.20 6.26 20.92
C ARG A 382 -6.82 5.03 20.26
N TRP A 383 -7.67 4.27 20.98
CA TRP A 383 -8.33 3.07 20.45
C TRP A 383 -9.22 3.33 19.24
N VAL A 384 -9.76 4.54 19.12
CA VAL A 384 -10.58 4.95 17.97
C VAL A 384 -9.71 5.50 16.84
N TRP A 385 -8.77 6.39 17.15
CA TRP A 385 -7.99 7.11 16.15
C TRP A 385 -6.89 6.27 15.50
N LEU A 386 -6.25 5.36 16.24
CA LEU A 386 -5.19 4.51 15.71
C LEU A 386 -5.65 3.66 14.52
N PRO A 387 -6.75 2.88 14.60
CA PRO A 387 -7.22 2.11 13.45
C PRO A 387 -7.67 2.98 12.29
N VAL A 388 -8.29 4.15 12.54
CA VAL A 388 -8.73 5.08 11.50
C VAL A 388 -7.52 5.65 10.74
N LEU A 389 -6.52 6.15 11.43
CA LEU A 389 -5.32 6.73 10.81
C LEU A 389 -4.48 5.65 10.11
N THR A 390 -4.39 4.45 10.68
CA THR A 390 -3.73 3.30 10.05
C THR A 390 -4.44 2.90 8.75
N ALA A 391 -5.76 2.89 8.73
CA ALA A 391 -6.55 2.63 7.52
C ALA A 391 -6.33 3.72 6.46
N LEU A 392 -6.28 5.00 6.86
CA LEU A 392 -5.98 6.11 5.95
C LEU A 392 -4.54 6.02 5.38
N GLY A 393 -3.56 5.69 6.21
CA GLY A 393 -2.18 5.46 5.78
C GLY A 393 -2.06 4.29 4.80
N THR A 394 -2.78 3.19 5.06
CA THR A 394 -2.87 2.05 4.13
C THR A 394 -3.54 2.45 2.81
N ALA A 395 -4.61 3.23 2.86
CA ALA A 395 -5.26 3.76 1.66
C ALA A 395 -4.29 4.66 0.86
N ALA A 396 -3.49 5.48 1.53
CA ALA A 396 -2.44 6.27 0.90
C ALA A 396 -1.39 5.39 0.18
N CYS A 397 -0.95 4.29 0.79
CA CYS A 397 -0.07 3.31 0.15
C CYS A 397 -0.71 2.70 -1.12
N VAL A 398 -1.99 2.36 -1.08
CA VAL A 398 -2.73 1.85 -2.25
C VAL A 398 -2.85 2.93 -3.33
N LEU A 399 -3.02 4.21 -2.97
CA LEU A 399 -3.02 5.32 -3.93
C LEU A 399 -1.66 5.50 -4.60
N VAL A 400 -0.56 5.33 -3.88
CA VAL A 400 0.79 5.30 -4.48
C VAL A 400 0.91 4.17 -5.51
N GLN A 401 0.47 2.95 -5.17
CA GLN A 401 0.47 1.82 -6.13
C GLN A 401 -0.41 2.12 -7.35
N ARG A 402 -1.59 2.72 -7.17
CA ARG A 402 -2.47 3.11 -8.28
C ARG A 402 -1.85 4.20 -9.15
N GLY A 403 -1.15 5.16 -8.54
CA GLY A 403 -0.42 6.20 -9.24
C GLY A 403 0.63 5.59 -10.18
N VAL A 404 1.53 4.78 -9.67
CA VAL A 404 2.55 4.07 -10.46
C VAL A 404 1.92 3.17 -11.50
N GLY A 405 0.89 2.38 -11.12
CA GLY A 405 0.16 1.49 -12.02
C GLY A 405 -0.56 2.20 -13.18
N SER A 406 -0.80 3.52 -13.05
CA SER A 406 -1.47 4.32 -14.09
C SER A 406 -0.53 4.90 -15.16
N LEU A 407 0.80 4.72 -15.07
CA LEU A 407 1.79 5.32 -15.97
C LEU A 407 1.55 5.05 -17.46
N PHE A 408 1.02 3.89 -17.79
CA PHE A 408 0.72 3.48 -19.17
C PHE A 408 -0.78 3.58 -19.51
N ARG A 409 -1.60 4.07 -18.57
CA ARG A 409 -3.03 4.28 -18.80
C ARG A 409 -3.29 5.64 -19.45
N ARG A 410 -4.40 5.74 -20.14
CA ARG A 410 -4.87 6.98 -20.77
C ARG A 410 -5.12 8.10 -19.75
N ARG A 411 -5.86 7.80 -18.68
CA ARG A 411 -6.20 8.73 -17.60
C ARG A 411 -5.27 8.56 -16.40
N ARG A 412 -4.06 9.11 -16.52
CA ARG A 412 -3.01 8.95 -15.48
C ARG A 412 -2.82 10.17 -14.59
N ALA A 413 -3.20 11.38 -15.06
CA ALA A 413 -2.85 12.62 -14.37
C ALA A 413 -3.39 12.67 -12.93
N LEU A 414 -4.69 12.39 -12.74
CA LEU A 414 -5.30 12.37 -11.40
C LEU A 414 -4.71 11.29 -10.50
N ALA A 415 -4.51 10.06 -11.02
CA ALA A 415 -3.96 8.97 -10.23
C ALA A 415 -2.50 9.23 -9.83
N LEU A 416 -1.70 9.84 -10.71
CA LEU A 416 -0.33 10.25 -10.41
C LEU A 416 -0.30 11.39 -9.39
N ALA A 417 -1.19 12.38 -9.51
CA ALA A 417 -1.28 13.49 -8.56
C ALA A 417 -1.68 13.00 -7.17
N LEU A 418 -2.72 12.16 -7.08
CA LEU A 418 -3.15 11.58 -5.80
C LEU A 418 -2.09 10.65 -5.20
N GLY A 419 -1.43 9.83 -6.03
CA GLY A 419 -0.34 8.96 -5.56
C GLY A 419 0.86 9.76 -5.07
N GLY A 420 1.24 10.83 -5.77
CA GLY A 420 2.32 11.72 -5.35
C GLY A 420 2.01 12.47 -4.07
N LEU A 421 0.80 13.03 -3.94
CA LEU A 421 0.35 13.70 -2.72
C LEU A 421 0.33 12.74 -1.53
N SER A 422 -0.16 11.51 -1.74
CA SER A 422 -0.16 10.47 -0.70
C SER A 422 1.26 10.07 -0.27
N ALA A 423 2.21 9.98 -1.21
CA ALA A 423 3.60 9.69 -0.88
C ALA A 423 4.24 10.81 -0.04
N ILE A 424 3.98 12.07 -0.39
CA ILE A 424 4.47 13.24 0.36
C ILE A 424 3.88 13.22 1.78
N ALA A 425 2.57 12.99 1.93
CA ALA A 425 1.91 12.91 3.23
C ALA A 425 2.52 11.81 4.12
N LEU A 426 2.76 10.60 3.57
CA LEU A 426 3.38 9.51 4.32
C LEU A 426 4.81 9.85 4.78
N VAL A 427 5.59 10.56 3.96
CA VAL A 427 6.94 11.03 4.34
C VAL A 427 6.85 12.04 5.48
N ILE A 428 5.95 13.03 5.40
CA ILE A 428 5.76 14.03 6.46
C ILE A 428 5.41 13.35 7.79
N PHE A 429 4.42 12.45 7.79
CA PHE A 429 4.06 11.70 9.00
C PHE A 429 5.21 10.81 9.49
N GLY A 430 6.00 10.23 8.60
CA GLY A 430 7.20 9.46 8.96
C GLY A 430 8.27 10.30 9.66
N VAL A 431 8.46 11.56 9.24
CA VAL A 431 9.38 12.51 9.90
C VAL A 431 8.85 12.88 11.28
N LEU A 432 7.56 13.27 11.37
CA LEU A 432 6.94 13.67 12.63
C LEU A 432 6.94 12.57 13.68
N ALA A 433 6.82 11.31 13.26
CA ALA A 433 6.80 10.13 14.14
C ALA A 433 8.18 9.53 14.42
N GLY A 434 9.28 10.09 13.87
CA GLY A 434 10.61 9.46 13.96
C GLY A 434 10.68 8.06 13.31
N SER A 435 9.72 7.72 12.43
CA SER A 435 9.59 6.42 11.74
C SER A 435 9.96 6.47 10.25
N LEU A 436 10.66 7.53 9.84
CA LEU A 436 11.02 7.80 8.44
C LEU A 436 11.63 6.61 7.70
N PRO A 437 12.57 5.81 8.26
CA PRO A 437 13.15 4.67 7.55
C PRO A 437 12.10 3.63 7.12
N TYR A 438 11.13 3.33 7.99
CA TYR A 438 10.07 2.36 7.71
C TYR A 438 9.11 2.89 6.65
N GLN A 439 8.77 4.18 6.68
CA GLN A 439 7.92 4.80 5.67
C GLN A 439 8.60 4.86 4.29
N LEU A 440 9.88 5.21 4.23
CA LEU A 440 10.64 5.20 2.98
C LEU A 440 10.74 3.77 2.39
N LEU A 441 11.04 2.78 3.23
CA LEU A 441 11.12 1.38 2.80
C LEU A 441 9.75 0.87 2.34
N SER A 442 8.67 1.24 3.03
CA SER A 442 7.30 0.96 2.61
C SER A 442 6.99 1.59 1.24
N LEU A 443 7.30 2.88 1.04
CA LEU A 443 7.10 3.56 -0.25
C LEU A 443 7.90 2.90 -1.38
N LEU A 444 9.15 2.54 -1.14
CA LEU A 444 9.96 1.78 -2.10
C LEU A 444 9.30 0.46 -2.46
N LEU A 445 8.77 -0.26 -1.46
CA LEU A 445 8.03 -1.50 -1.69
C LEU A 445 6.75 -1.25 -2.51
N GLN A 446 5.98 -0.17 -2.23
CA GLN A 446 4.79 0.17 -3.03
C GLN A 446 5.15 0.42 -4.50
N VAL A 447 6.21 1.21 -4.74
CA VAL A 447 6.72 1.49 -6.10
C VAL A 447 7.21 0.20 -6.77
N PHE A 448 7.94 -0.64 -6.05
CA PHE A 448 8.40 -1.95 -6.53
C PHE A 448 7.24 -2.87 -6.90
N CYS A 449 6.26 -3.06 -5.99
CA CYS A 449 5.08 -3.90 -6.24
C CYS A 449 4.27 -3.40 -7.44
N ALA A 450 4.05 -2.09 -7.54
CA ALA A 450 3.32 -1.49 -8.65
C ALA A 450 4.11 -1.55 -9.96
N GLY A 451 5.40 -1.28 -9.92
CA GLY A 451 6.30 -1.29 -11.09
C GLY A 451 6.47 -2.69 -11.69
N THR A 452 6.71 -3.69 -10.85
CA THR A 452 6.88 -5.09 -11.30
C THR A 452 5.57 -5.70 -11.82
N THR A 453 4.42 -5.22 -11.33
CA THR A 453 3.09 -5.65 -11.78
C THR A 453 2.49 -4.76 -12.86
N LEU A 454 3.22 -3.75 -13.34
CA LEU A 454 2.73 -2.75 -14.30
C LEU A 454 2.22 -3.38 -15.60
N PHE A 455 2.92 -4.39 -16.09
CA PHE A 455 2.58 -5.12 -17.32
C PHE A 455 1.84 -6.44 -17.06
N GLY A 456 1.15 -6.58 -15.94
CA GLY A 456 0.46 -7.79 -15.55
C GLY A 456 1.36 -8.79 -14.81
N GLY A 457 1.07 -10.09 -14.93
CA GLY A 457 1.85 -11.16 -14.31
C GLY A 457 3.04 -11.62 -15.18
N ARG A 458 3.60 -12.79 -14.83
CA ARG A 458 4.67 -13.43 -15.61
C ARG A 458 4.17 -13.76 -17.02
N ARG A 459 4.94 -13.40 -18.03
CA ARG A 459 4.56 -13.57 -19.43
C ARG A 459 5.15 -14.84 -20.05
N THR A 460 4.48 -15.35 -21.10
CA THR A 460 5.03 -16.35 -22.00
C THR A 460 6.13 -15.72 -22.88
N SER A 461 6.98 -16.50 -23.52
CA SER A 461 7.96 -16.00 -24.48
C SER A 461 7.31 -15.20 -25.62
N ALA A 462 6.18 -15.68 -26.14
CA ALA A 462 5.37 -14.94 -27.12
C ALA A 462 4.78 -13.65 -26.55
N GLY A 463 4.36 -13.65 -25.27
CA GLY A 463 3.86 -12.48 -24.57
C GLY A 463 4.94 -11.42 -24.32
N GLU A 464 6.18 -11.83 -24.02
CA GLU A 464 7.31 -10.92 -23.87
C GLU A 464 7.71 -10.28 -25.19
N GLU A 465 7.83 -11.06 -26.26
CA GLU A 465 8.14 -10.53 -27.59
C GLU A 465 7.06 -9.54 -28.05
N ARG A 466 5.80 -9.87 -27.81
CA ARG A 466 4.69 -8.98 -28.11
C ARG A 466 4.77 -7.66 -27.32
N LEU A 467 5.07 -7.74 -26.03
CA LEU A 467 5.25 -6.56 -25.19
C LEU A 467 6.42 -5.69 -25.66
N ARG A 468 7.57 -6.31 -26.05
CA ARG A 468 8.72 -5.58 -26.59
C ARG A 468 8.35 -4.78 -27.84
N ARG A 469 7.56 -5.37 -28.74
CA ARG A 469 7.05 -4.70 -29.95
C ARG A 469 6.11 -3.56 -29.62
N LEU A 470 5.14 -3.77 -28.72
CA LEU A 470 4.20 -2.73 -28.30
C LEU A 470 4.90 -1.55 -27.61
N LEU A 471 5.88 -1.82 -26.75
CA LEU A 471 6.68 -0.77 -26.12
C LEU A 471 7.54 -0.01 -27.14
N GLY A 472 8.07 -0.70 -28.15
CA GLY A 472 8.80 -0.10 -29.28
C GLY A 472 7.92 0.84 -30.09
N LEU A 473 6.71 0.37 -30.46
CA LEU A 473 5.72 1.19 -31.14
C LEU A 473 5.30 2.40 -30.30
N ARG A 474 5.02 2.21 -29.00
CA ARG A 474 4.70 3.32 -28.10
C ARG A 474 5.82 4.36 -28.06
N ARG A 475 7.09 3.91 -27.99
CA ARG A 475 8.26 4.80 -28.03
C ARG A 475 8.31 5.58 -29.35
N TYR A 476 8.05 4.91 -30.48
CA TYR A 476 7.97 5.55 -31.79
C TYR A 476 6.86 6.60 -31.84
N LEU A 477 5.63 6.26 -31.47
CA LEU A 477 4.48 7.19 -31.47
C LEU A 477 4.68 8.39 -30.52
N CYS A 478 5.49 8.23 -29.46
CA CYS A 478 5.85 9.34 -28.56
C CYS A 478 6.88 10.32 -29.16
N ARG A 479 7.72 9.86 -30.08
CA ARG A 479 8.91 10.56 -30.56
C ARG A 479 8.95 10.66 -32.09
N ALA A 480 7.85 10.33 -32.74
CA ALA A 480 7.79 10.39 -34.20
C ALA A 480 8.12 11.82 -34.67
N ASP A 481 9.10 11.92 -35.57
CA ASP A 481 9.44 13.16 -36.21
C ASP A 481 8.37 13.56 -37.25
N SER A 482 8.04 14.85 -37.31
CA SER A 482 7.02 15.40 -38.22
C SER A 482 7.34 15.09 -39.69
N ALA A 483 8.61 15.14 -40.10
CA ALA A 483 9.05 14.80 -41.43
C ALA A 483 8.83 13.30 -41.76
N SER A 484 9.08 12.42 -40.80
CA SER A 484 8.81 10.99 -40.95
C SER A 484 7.32 10.69 -41.06
N LEU A 485 6.49 11.36 -40.25
CA LEU A 485 5.04 11.25 -40.32
C LEU A 485 4.50 11.77 -41.65
N GLN A 486 5.03 12.89 -42.15
CA GLN A 486 4.64 13.45 -43.44
C GLN A 486 4.92 12.49 -44.60
N ARG A 487 6.12 11.86 -44.62
CA ARG A 487 6.43 10.81 -45.61
C ARG A 487 5.46 9.64 -45.57
N LEU A 488 5.14 9.15 -44.35
CA LEU A 488 4.20 8.04 -44.19
C LEU A 488 2.78 8.43 -44.58
N THR A 489 2.35 9.66 -44.29
CA THR A 489 1.03 10.16 -44.72
C THR A 489 0.95 10.38 -46.21
N LEU A 490 2.05 10.76 -46.88
CA LEU A 490 2.09 10.83 -48.36
C LEU A 490 1.99 9.44 -49.00
N GLN A 491 2.57 8.40 -48.39
CA GLN A 491 2.44 7.02 -48.84
C GLN A 491 1.07 6.41 -48.56
N ASP A 492 0.49 6.77 -47.39
CA ASP A 492 -0.79 6.29 -46.92
C ASP A 492 -1.54 7.43 -46.21
N PRO A 493 -2.44 8.10 -46.93
CA PRO A 493 -3.21 9.23 -46.41
C PRO A 493 -4.01 8.94 -45.13
N GLN A 494 -4.38 7.66 -44.93
CA GLN A 494 -5.13 7.20 -43.77
C GLN A 494 -4.22 6.73 -42.62
N TYR A 495 -2.88 6.83 -42.74
CA TYR A 495 -1.92 6.38 -41.74
C TYR A 495 -2.17 7.01 -40.36
N PHE A 496 -2.38 8.32 -40.30
CA PHE A 496 -2.68 9.03 -39.04
C PHE A 496 -3.90 8.45 -38.35
N TYR A 497 -5.01 8.25 -39.07
CA TYR A 497 -6.27 7.73 -38.54
C TYR A 497 -6.15 6.29 -38.07
N ARG A 498 -5.36 5.48 -38.78
CA ARG A 498 -5.12 4.07 -38.40
C ARG A 498 -4.27 3.95 -37.15
N MET A 499 -3.28 4.84 -36.95
CA MET A 499 -2.36 4.77 -35.83
C MET A 499 -2.91 5.47 -34.57
N LEU A 500 -3.79 6.45 -34.69
CA LEU A 500 -4.35 7.22 -33.59
C LEU A 500 -5.03 6.34 -32.52
N PRO A 501 -5.88 5.35 -32.85
CA PRO A 501 -6.49 4.47 -31.83
C PRO A 501 -5.43 3.71 -31.01
N PHE A 502 -4.37 3.23 -31.63
CA PHE A 502 -3.26 2.56 -30.94
C PHE A 502 -2.50 3.51 -30.01
N ALA A 503 -2.23 4.73 -30.49
CA ALA A 503 -1.58 5.77 -29.68
C ALA A 503 -2.41 6.11 -28.43
N GLU A 504 -3.72 6.18 -28.61
CA GLU A 504 -4.65 6.49 -27.52
C GLU A 504 -4.71 5.36 -26.49
N GLU A 505 -4.84 4.10 -26.92
CA GLU A 505 -4.86 2.94 -26.04
C GLU A 505 -3.53 2.72 -25.28
N MET A 506 -2.42 3.18 -25.84
CA MET A 506 -1.10 3.19 -25.19
C MET A 506 -0.88 4.43 -24.30
N GLY A 507 -1.85 5.33 -24.15
CA GLY A 507 -1.77 6.54 -23.35
C GLY A 507 -0.83 7.60 -23.91
N VAL A 508 -0.59 7.62 -25.22
CA VAL A 508 0.31 8.57 -25.91
C VAL A 508 -0.37 9.37 -27.04
N GLY A 509 -1.69 9.25 -27.19
CA GLY A 509 -2.46 9.91 -28.24
C GLY A 509 -2.20 11.41 -28.35
N GLY A 510 -2.26 12.16 -27.24
CA GLY A 510 -2.00 13.59 -27.25
C GLY A 510 -0.56 13.98 -27.62
N ARG A 511 0.44 13.08 -27.41
CA ARG A 511 1.81 13.31 -27.89
C ARG A 511 1.92 13.05 -29.38
N PHE A 512 1.34 11.96 -29.84
CA PHE A 512 1.30 11.61 -31.26
C PHE A 512 0.65 12.72 -32.10
N VAL A 513 -0.49 13.24 -31.64
CA VAL A 513 -1.18 14.37 -32.29
C VAL A 513 -0.32 15.62 -32.35
N ARG A 514 0.46 15.93 -31.31
CA ARG A 514 1.40 17.07 -31.34
C ARG A 514 2.51 16.87 -32.36
N CYS A 515 3.02 15.65 -32.53
CA CYS A 515 3.99 15.36 -33.58
C CYS A 515 3.39 15.52 -34.98
N ALA A 516 2.06 15.33 -35.13
CA ALA A 516 1.31 15.46 -36.38
C ALA A 516 0.70 16.87 -36.58
N ALA A 517 0.98 17.86 -35.70
CA ALA A 517 0.30 19.17 -35.73
C ALA A 517 0.48 19.96 -37.04
N GLY A 518 1.59 19.77 -37.75
CA GLY A 518 1.89 20.41 -39.04
C GLY A 518 1.37 19.67 -40.29
N LEU A 519 0.69 18.51 -40.10
CA LEU A 519 0.19 17.73 -41.23
C LEU A 519 -1.18 18.20 -41.69
N GLU A 520 -1.35 18.37 -43.00
CA GLU A 520 -2.67 18.47 -43.62
C GLU A 520 -3.22 17.06 -43.78
N LEU A 521 -4.36 16.79 -43.13
CA LEU A 521 -5.02 15.50 -43.15
C LEU A 521 -6.08 15.45 -44.27
N GLU A 522 -6.14 14.34 -44.97
CA GLU A 522 -7.28 14.04 -45.85
C GLU A 522 -8.56 13.77 -45.03
N PRO A 523 -9.73 13.83 -45.63
CA PRO A 523 -10.98 13.52 -44.95
C PRO A 523 -10.98 12.12 -44.33
N CYS A 524 -11.43 12.03 -43.06
CA CYS A 524 -11.58 10.76 -42.36
C CYS A 524 -12.74 9.94 -42.99
N LEU A 525 -12.48 8.69 -43.38
CA LEU A 525 -13.47 7.86 -44.09
C LEU A 525 -14.56 7.30 -43.19
N TRP A 526 -14.27 7.11 -41.93
CA TRP A 526 -15.24 6.47 -40.99
C TRP A 526 -16.04 7.44 -40.13
N LEU A 527 -15.61 8.71 -40.00
CA LEU A 527 -16.31 9.71 -39.21
C LEU A 527 -17.14 10.62 -40.11
N GLU A 528 -18.47 10.44 -40.08
CA GLU A 528 -19.39 11.24 -40.88
C GLU A 528 -19.48 12.70 -40.40
N GLY A 529 -19.53 13.63 -41.33
CA GLY A 529 -19.62 15.09 -41.14
C GLY A 529 -18.35 15.81 -41.54
N ALA A 530 -18.33 17.15 -41.46
CA ALA A 530 -17.17 17.96 -41.81
C ALA A 530 -15.95 17.57 -40.99
N ALA A 531 -15.03 16.82 -41.60
CA ALA A 531 -13.82 16.38 -40.93
C ALA A 531 -12.82 17.56 -40.85
N PRO A 532 -12.30 17.85 -39.65
CA PRO A 532 -11.24 18.82 -39.48
C PRO A 532 -9.98 18.38 -40.23
N ARG A 533 -9.37 19.27 -41.00
CA ARG A 533 -8.10 19.00 -41.69
C ARG A 533 -6.87 19.07 -40.78
N ARG A 534 -6.99 19.62 -39.57
CA ARG A 534 -5.90 19.71 -38.62
C ARG A 534 -5.96 18.57 -37.61
N ALA A 535 -4.83 17.95 -37.31
CA ALA A 535 -4.72 16.81 -36.40
C ALA A 535 -5.27 17.10 -34.97
N GLY A 536 -5.05 18.30 -34.47
CA GLY A 536 -5.55 18.71 -33.13
C GLY A 536 -7.07 18.80 -33.04
N ASP A 537 -7.71 19.40 -34.04
CA ASP A 537 -9.16 19.56 -34.10
C ASP A 537 -9.86 18.20 -34.32
N PHE A 538 -9.25 17.36 -35.15
CA PHE A 538 -9.70 15.99 -35.31
C PHE A 538 -9.63 15.21 -34.00
N PHE A 539 -8.52 15.33 -33.28
CA PHE A 539 -8.34 14.63 -32.00
C PHE A 539 -9.37 15.03 -30.95
N ALA A 540 -9.72 16.31 -30.87
CA ALA A 540 -10.78 16.76 -29.96
C ALA A 540 -12.12 16.08 -30.27
N ARG A 541 -12.47 15.98 -31.56
CA ARG A 541 -13.69 15.30 -32.03
C ARG A 541 -13.64 13.80 -31.81
N TYR A 542 -12.51 13.19 -32.13
CA TYR A 542 -12.23 11.79 -31.85
C TYR A 542 -12.37 11.46 -30.37
N ALA A 543 -11.78 12.27 -29.49
CA ALA A 543 -11.86 12.09 -28.05
C ALA A 543 -13.31 12.18 -27.53
N ALA A 544 -14.12 13.10 -28.08
CA ALA A 544 -15.54 13.21 -27.75
C ALA A 544 -16.33 11.96 -28.18
N VAL A 545 -16.07 11.43 -29.38
CA VAL A 545 -16.68 10.17 -29.86
C VAL A 545 -16.30 9.01 -28.94
N CYS A 546 -15.00 8.84 -28.64
CA CYS A 546 -14.52 7.77 -27.78
C CYS A 546 -15.07 7.87 -26.35
N ALA A 547 -15.20 9.08 -25.78
CA ALA A 547 -15.82 9.29 -24.49
C ALA A 547 -17.26 8.79 -24.44
N ARG A 548 -18.03 9.05 -25.51
CA ARG A 548 -19.41 8.54 -25.65
C ARG A 548 -19.47 7.03 -25.79
N LEU A 549 -18.61 6.46 -26.62
CA LEU A 549 -18.50 5.01 -26.80
C LEU A 549 -18.13 4.29 -25.49
N ARG A 550 -17.38 4.94 -24.59
CA ARG A 550 -17.04 4.42 -23.26
C ARG A 550 -18.09 4.69 -22.18
N GLY A 551 -19.13 5.48 -22.49
CA GLY A 551 -20.15 5.89 -21.50
C GLY A 551 -19.61 6.84 -20.44
N GLU A 552 -18.56 7.59 -20.74
CA GLU A 552 -17.89 8.49 -19.80
C GLU A 552 -18.62 9.82 -19.61
N ASP A 553 -19.47 10.21 -20.53
CA ASP A 553 -20.25 11.46 -20.49
C ASP A 553 -21.36 11.46 -19.44
N GLY A 554 -21.81 10.30 -18.98
CA GLY A 554 -22.83 10.19 -17.92
C GLY A 554 -22.33 10.64 -16.55
N ARG A 555 -21.01 10.72 -16.33
CA ARG A 555 -20.41 11.19 -15.07
C ARG A 555 -20.01 12.67 -15.10
N ALA A 556 -19.78 13.26 -16.27
CA ALA A 556 -19.45 14.67 -16.42
C ALA A 556 -20.71 15.58 -16.50
N SER A 557 -21.89 15.03 -16.81
CA SER A 557 -23.16 15.76 -16.91
C SER A 557 -24.04 15.68 -15.66
N ALA A 558 -23.56 15.19 -14.54
CA ALA A 558 -24.20 15.39 -13.25
C ALA A 558 -23.89 16.81 -12.68
N VAL A 559 -23.97 17.84 -13.53
CA VAL A 559 -24.37 19.17 -13.06
C VAL A 559 -25.80 18.98 -12.56
N PRO A 560 -26.09 19.30 -11.29
CA PRO A 560 -27.46 19.15 -10.79
C PRO A 560 -28.38 19.98 -11.69
N ARG A 561 -29.21 19.29 -12.49
CA ARG A 561 -30.30 19.94 -13.17
C ARG A 561 -31.10 20.62 -12.06
N ARG A 562 -31.08 21.96 -12.05
CA ARG A 562 -32.06 22.74 -11.28
C ARG A 562 -33.39 22.08 -11.48
N PRO A 563 -34.11 21.69 -10.40
CA PRO A 563 -35.46 21.13 -10.56
C PRO A 563 -36.24 22.10 -11.43
N ALA A 564 -36.84 21.58 -12.50
CA ALA A 564 -37.78 22.36 -13.28
C ALA A 564 -38.79 22.96 -12.30
N PRO A 565 -39.17 24.26 -12.44
CA PRO A 565 -40.17 24.83 -11.57
C PRO A 565 -41.40 23.92 -11.66
N ARG A 566 -41.87 23.43 -10.51
CA ARG A 566 -43.12 22.70 -10.39
C ARG A 566 -44.18 23.54 -11.07
N PRO A 567 -44.97 22.97 -12.02
CA PRO A 567 -46.12 23.68 -12.53
C PRO A 567 -46.98 24.07 -11.32
N ALA A 568 -47.28 25.36 -11.22
CA ALA A 568 -48.15 25.89 -10.19
C ALA A 568 -49.43 25.05 -10.11
N ALA A 569 -49.76 24.61 -8.90
CA ALA A 569 -50.98 23.89 -8.62
C ALA A 569 -52.17 24.69 -9.19
N ARG A 570 -52.81 24.15 -10.23
CA ARG A 570 -54.05 24.69 -10.72
C ARG A 570 -55.07 24.52 -9.61
N THR A 571 -55.46 25.64 -9.03
CA THR A 571 -56.63 25.79 -8.19
C THR A 571 -57.85 25.16 -8.89
N ALA A 572 -58.51 24.26 -8.18
CA ALA A 572 -59.73 23.60 -8.61
C ALA A 572 -60.82 24.66 -8.91
N SER A 573 -61.14 24.81 -10.16
CA SER A 573 -62.31 25.55 -10.59
C SER A 573 -63.51 24.60 -10.79
N ARG A 574 -64.61 25.00 -10.20
CA ARG A 574 -65.96 24.47 -10.15
C ARG A 574 -66.46 23.78 -11.42
N PRO A 575 -67.31 22.74 -11.35
CA PRO A 575 -67.88 22.06 -12.53
C PRO A 575 -68.95 22.91 -13.18
N ALA A 576 -68.87 23.06 -14.50
CA ALA A 576 -69.92 23.67 -15.35
C ALA A 576 -70.87 22.60 -15.86
N PRO A 577 -72.11 22.95 -16.18
CA PRO A 577 -73.24 22.02 -16.35
C PRO A 577 -73.23 21.27 -17.68
N GLN A 578 -73.75 20.03 -17.63
CA GLN A 578 -73.94 19.11 -18.75
C GLN A 578 -74.79 19.69 -19.85
N ARG A 579 -74.28 19.71 -21.10
CA ARG A 579 -75.13 19.88 -22.29
C ARG A 579 -75.43 18.52 -22.94
N ARG A 580 -76.68 18.23 -23.14
CA ARG A 580 -77.25 17.05 -23.81
C ARG A 580 -76.82 17.00 -25.27
N THR A 581 -76.42 15.83 -25.74
CA THR A 581 -76.22 15.47 -27.15
C THR A 581 -77.51 15.16 -27.86
N PRO A 582 -77.68 15.56 -29.13
CA PRO A 582 -78.75 15.03 -29.98
C PRO A 582 -78.29 13.79 -30.75
N PRO A 583 -79.19 12.88 -31.13
CA PRO A 583 -78.86 11.66 -31.84
C PRO A 583 -78.91 11.92 -33.36
N PHE A 584 -78.07 11.28 -34.11
CA PHE A 584 -78.19 10.77 -35.47
C PHE A 584 -76.86 10.83 -36.19
N ALA A 585 -76.29 9.66 -36.45
CA ALA A 585 -75.16 9.45 -37.38
C ALA A 585 -75.63 8.50 -38.50
N ALA A 586 -75.48 8.91 -39.72
CA ALA A 586 -75.75 8.12 -40.92
C ALA A 586 -74.63 7.19 -41.25
N PRO A 587 -74.86 6.05 -41.93
CA PRO A 587 -73.85 5.03 -42.17
C PRO A 587 -72.87 5.35 -43.34
N GLU A 588 -71.62 4.98 -43.18
CA GLU A 588 -70.52 5.12 -44.14
C GLU A 588 -70.56 4.04 -45.24
N PRO A 589 -70.23 4.35 -46.53
CA PRO A 589 -70.37 3.40 -47.63
C PRO A 589 -69.16 2.42 -47.70
N GLN A 590 -69.52 1.18 -47.93
CA GLN A 590 -68.55 0.05 -48.10
C GLN A 590 -67.76 0.15 -49.42
N ARG A 591 -66.44 -0.03 -49.37
CA ARG A 591 -65.54 -0.20 -50.53
C ARG A 591 -65.56 -1.65 -51.01
N PRO A 592 -65.53 -1.89 -52.37
CA PRO A 592 -65.57 -3.23 -52.92
C PRO A 592 -64.22 -3.94 -52.85
N PRO A 593 -64.17 -5.29 -52.90
CA PRO A 593 -62.95 -6.10 -52.71
C PRO A 593 -62.03 -6.09 -53.94
N MET A 594 -60.71 -5.98 -53.69
CA MET A 594 -59.68 -6.11 -54.73
C MET A 594 -59.51 -7.59 -55.13
N ARG A 595 -59.45 -7.84 -56.46
CA ARG A 595 -59.15 -9.13 -57.06
C ARG A 595 -57.67 -9.50 -56.92
N PRO A 596 -57.31 -10.77 -56.77
CA PRO A 596 -55.92 -11.22 -56.69
C PRO A 596 -55.22 -11.23 -58.06
N HIS A 597 -54.00 -10.71 -58.10
CA HIS A 597 -53.12 -10.80 -59.27
C HIS A 597 -52.57 -12.23 -59.41
N ARG A 598 -52.63 -12.73 -60.66
CA ARG A 598 -52.11 -13.97 -61.19
C ARG A 598 -50.60 -14.03 -61.03
N ARG A 599 -50.07 -15.15 -60.51
CA ARG A 599 -48.67 -15.54 -60.59
C ARG A 599 -48.35 -15.93 -62.02
N GLU A 600 -47.35 -15.29 -62.65
CA GLU A 600 -46.67 -15.83 -63.79
C GLU A 600 -45.56 -16.76 -63.31
N GLU A 601 -45.63 -17.97 -63.81
CA GLU A 601 -44.70 -19.07 -63.64
C GLU A 601 -43.46 -18.80 -64.53
N TYR A 602 -42.28 -18.75 -63.94
CA TYR A 602 -41.02 -18.56 -64.67
C TYR A 602 -40.41 -19.95 -64.91
N ASP A 603 -40.21 -20.29 -66.19
CA ASP A 603 -39.63 -21.51 -66.68
C ASP A 603 -38.07 -21.36 -66.74
N PRO A 604 -37.30 -22.31 -66.18
CA PRO A 604 -35.85 -22.16 -66.05
C PRO A 604 -35.02 -22.75 -67.22
N ASP A 605 -35.57 -23.11 -68.34
CA ASP A 605 -34.84 -23.69 -69.45
C ASP A 605 -34.89 -22.80 -70.72
N GLU A 606 -34.10 -21.71 -70.77
CA GLU A 606 -33.54 -21.20 -72.04
C GLU A 606 -32.30 -20.32 -71.79
N VAL A 607 -31.12 -20.91 -72.24
CA VAL A 607 -29.78 -20.36 -72.53
C VAL A 607 -28.86 -20.03 -71.38
#